data_c6772f23301d0da89101846dd2fe4638
#
_entry.id   c6772f23301d0da89101846dd2fe4638
#
_cell.length_a   1.000
_cell.length_b   1.000
_cell.length_c   1.000
_cell.angle_alpha   90.00
_cell.angle_beta   90.00
_cell.angle_gamma   90.00
#
_symmetry.space_group_name_H-M   'P 1'
#
loop_
_entity.id
_entity.type
_entity.pdbx_description
1 polymer ?
#
loop_
_entity_poly.entity_id
_entity_poly.type
_entity_poly.pdbx_seq_one_letter_code
_entity_poly.pdbx_strand_id
1 'polypeptide(L)'
;MSAVGATVSTIVGARITGPGSELLPVEGAYDVFIEGGRVTDLAPTGAVRPVGEVLQAGGAWLIPGLWDHHVHTVSAALTRQREPLGGAESAHHAAHIMSSARLLGRGIRVGAGFRDAFWPDEPTLEMLDAATGTIPTYLINADLHSVWLNSAAFAREQITPPDASGMLREEPAFEITRRLAAASPDDADAAVADLARHAAARGVVGIIDLDMAWNADSWSRRVAAGFDSLRVEFGTYPSPLSRLIETGR
;
A
#
# COMPACT_ATOMS: atom_id res chain seq x y z
N MET A 1 -4.70 -24.97 -6.16
CA MET A 1 -5.22 -25.50 -4.87
C MET A 1 -4.96 -24.44 -3.82
N SER A 2 -5.97 -23.62 -3.53
CA SER A 2 -5.91 -22.67 -2.41
C SER A 2 -5.77 -23.47 -1.12
N ALA A 3 -4.72 -23.22 -0.36
CA ALA A 3 -4.67 -23.64 1.04
C ALA A 3 -5.83 -22.92 1.74
N VAL A 4 -6.90 -23.64 2.02
CA VAL A 4 -7.91 -23.22 2.99
C VAL A 4 -7.11 -23.07 4.29
N GLY A 5 -6.78 -21.84 4.67
CA GLY A 5 -6.09 -21.58 5.93
C GLY A 5 -6.95 -22.18 7.04
N ALA A 6 -6.31 -22.99 7.88
CA ALA A 6 -6.98 -23.61 9.00
C ALA A 6 -7.64 -22.49 9.83
N THR A 7 -8.95 -22.62 10.07
CA THR A 7 -9.71 -21.61 10.80
C THR A 7 -9.48 -21.83 12.29
N VAL A 8 -8.77 -20.90 12.94
CA VAL A 8 -8.57 -20.94 14.40
C VAL A 8 -9.91 -20.98 15.10
N SER A 9 -10.11 -21.96 15.98
CA SER A 9 -11.31 -22.14 16.77
C SER A 9 -11.13 -21.71 18.23
N THR A 10 -9.90 -21.73 18.73
CA THR A 10 -9.60 -21.27 20.10
C THR A 10 -8.25 -20.53 20.11
N ILE A 11 -8.22 -19.36 20.72
CA ILE A 11 -6.97 -18.65 21.06
C ILE A 11 -6.76 -18.82 22.56
N VAL A 12 -5.65 -19.46 22.98
CA VAL A 12 -5.37 -19.79 24.39
C VAL A 12 -4.39 -18.81 25.00
N GLY A 13 -4.69 -18.31 26.17
CA GLY A 13 -3.78 -17.51 26.99
C GLY A 13 -3.52 -16.11 26.44
N ALA A 14 -4.50 -15.45 25.85
CA ALA A 14 -4.42 -14.08 25.38
C ALA A 14 -4.78 -13.07 26.48
N ARG A 15 -4.04 -11.95 26.53
CA ARG A 15 -4.46 -10.75 27.28
C ARG A 15 -5.35 -9.92 26.40
N ILE A 16 -6.53 -9.57 26.85
CA ILE A 16 -7.51 -8.84 26.04
C ILE A 16 -7.46 -7.35 26.39
N THR A 17 -7.38 -6.49 25.38
CA THR A 17 -7.53 -5.03 25.56
C THR A 17 -8.33 -4.43 24.40
N GLY A 18 -8.94 -3.28 24.66
CA GLY A 18 -9.80 -2.58 23.75
C GLY A 18 -11.16 -2.25 24.37
N PRO A 19 -12.08 -1.66 23.61
CA PRO A 19 -13.43 -1.35 24.11
C PRO A 19 -14.14 -2.59 24.68
N GLY A 20 -14.64 -2.50 25.90
CA GLY A 20 -15.32 -3.60 26.58
C GLY A 20 -14.40 -4.53 27.39
N SER A 21 -13.07 -4.37 27.32
CA SER A 21 -12.14 -5.19 28.12
C SER A 21 -12.30 -4.93 29.63
N GLU A 22 -12.78 -3.76 30.02
CA GLU A 22 -13.11 -3.39 31.40
C GLU A 22 -14.29 -4.20 31.99
N LEU A 23 -15.04 -4.87 31.14
CA LEU A 23 -16.15 -5.75 31.57
C LEU A 23 -15.71 -7.17 31.89
N LEU A 24 -14.43 -7.50 31.63
CA LEU A 24 -13.91 -8.82 31.96
C LEU A 24 -13.79 -9.02 33.46
N PRO A 25 -14.33 -10.13 34.01
CA PRO A 25 -14.50 -10.31 35.45
C PRO A 25 -13.21 -10.56 36.22
N VAL A 26 -12.12 -10.90 35.52
CA VAL A 26 -10.83 -11.28 36.13
C VAL A 26 -9.67 -10.64 35.38
N GLU A 27 -8.72 -10.05 36.09
CA GLU A 27 -7.44 -9.65 35.49
C GLU A 27 -6.64 -10.89 35.09
N GLY A 28 -6.03 -10.88 33.89
CA GLY A 28 -5.18 -11.98 33.44
C GLY A 28 -5.34 -12.32 31.97
N ALA A 29 -5.06 -13.59 31.67
CA ALA A 29 -5.19 -14.14 30.32
C ALA A 29 -6.48 -14.92 30.16
N TYR A 30 -7.01 -14.89 28.96
CA TYR A 30 -8.27 -15.54 28.60
C TYR A 30 -8.06 -16.50 27.43
N ASP A 31 -8.89 -17.53 27.38
CA ASP A 31 -9.09 -18.36 26.22
C ASP A 31 -10.31 -17.82 25.44
N VAL A 32 -10.13 -17.62 24.15
CA VAL A 32 -11.14 -17.01 23.25
C VAL A 32 -11.65 -18.08 22.31
N PHE A 33 -12.94 -18.34 22.34
CA PHE A 33 -13.61 -19.36 21.51
C PHE A 33 -14.24 -18.69 20.28
N ILE A 34 -14.02 -19.28 19.10
CA ILE A 34 -14.41 -18.72 17.81
C ILE A 34 -15.18 -19.78 17.02
N GLU A 35 -16.39 -19.41 16.61
CA GLU A 35 -17.24 -20.23 15.73
C GLU A 35 -17.83 -19.37 14.62
N GLY A 36 -17.77 -19.83 13.37
CA GLY A 36 -18.30 -19.09 12.23
C GLY A 36 -17.65 -17.72 12.03
N GLY A 37 -16.37 -17.56 12.40
CA GLY A 37 -15.65 -16.29 12.31
C GLY A 37 -16.05 -15.23 13.35
N ARG A 38 -16.73 -15.63 14.42
CA ARG A 38 -17.17 -14.77 15.53
C ARG A 38 -16.67 -15.28 16.85
N VAL A 39 -16.29 -14.39 17.74
CA VAL A 39 -16.06 -14.73 19.15
C VAL A 39 -17.39 -15.12 19.77
N THR A 40 -17.48 -16.33 20.27
CA THR A 40 -18.70 -16.90 20.87
C THR A 40 -18.61 -16.95 22.39
N ASP A 41 -17.40 -17.07 22.95
CA ASP A 41 -17.22 -17.14 24.38
C ASP A 41 -15.79 -16.71 24.79
N LEU A 42 -15.66 -16.31 26.05
CA LEU A 42 -14.41 -15.94 26.72
C LEU A 42 -14.37 -16.63 28.10
N ALA A 43 -13.26 -17.31 28.38
CA ALA A 43 -13.08 -17.92 29.70
C ALA A 43 -11.67 -17.60 30.26
N PRO A 44 -11.50 -17.46 31.57
CA PRO A 44 -10.16 -17.42 32.16
C PRO A 44 -9.31 -18.60 31.69
N THR A 45 -8.05 -18.36 31.38
CA THR A 45 -7.18 -19.39 30.79
C THR A 45 -7.16 -20.68 31.61
N GLY A 46 -7.46 -21.79 30.94
CA GLY A 46 -7.51 -23.13 31.52
C GLY A 46 -8.84 -23.47 32.23
N ALA A 47 -9.81 -22.56 32.29
CA ALA A 47 -11.13 -22.85 32.87
C ALA A 47 -12.00 -23.74 31.99
N VAL A 48 -11.83 -23.66 30.66
CA VAL A 48 -12.58 -24.44 29.67
C VAL A 48 -11.59 -25.14 28.74
N ARG A 49 -11.91 -26.38 28.34
CA ARG A 49 -11.05 -27.13 27.41
C ARG A 49 -11.11 -26.50 26.02
N PRO A 50 -9.94 -26.20 25.40
CA PRO A 50 -9.89 -25.71 24.03
C PRO A 50 -10.52 -26.68 23.02
N VAL A 51 -11.15 -26.15 21.98
CA VAL A 51 -11.79 -26.94 20.92
C VAL A 51 -11.22 -26.55 19.54
N GLY A 52 -11.25 -27.50 18.62
CA GLY A 52 -10.81 -27.29 17.25
C GLY A 52 -9.34 -26.93 17.10
N GLU A 53 -9.02 -26.07 16.14
CA GLU A 53 -7.66 -25.58 15.93
C GLU A 53 -7.30 -24.51 16.94
N VAL A 54 -6.18 -24.69 17.62
CA VAL A 54 -5.74 -23.91 18.77
C VAL A 54 -4.54 -23.03 18.40
N LEU A 55 -4.68 -21.71 18.61
CA LEU A 55 -3.57 -20.76 18.59
C LEU A 55 -3.12 -20.44 20.02
N GLN A 56 -1.84 -20.69 20.32
CA GLN A 56 -1.26 -20.34 21.62
C GLN A 56 -0.80 -18.88 21.59
N ALA A 57 -1.46 -18.03 22.36
CA ALA A 57 -1.09 -16.60 22.45
C ALA A 57 0.11 -16.36 23.39
N GLY A 58 0.38 -17.27 24.35
CA GLY A 58 1.54 -17.17 25.23
C GLY A 58 1.59 -15.88 26.05
N GLY A 59 0.45 -15.31 26.41
CA GLY A 59 0.35 -14.03 27.12
C GLY A 59 0.43 -12.79 26.22
N ALA A 60 0.44 -12.95 24.90
CA ALA A 60 0.36 -11.83 23.98
C ALA A 60 -0.98 -11.07 24.08
N TRP A 61 -0.97 -9.81 23.68
CA TRP A 61 -2.17 -8.99 23.68
C TRP A 61 -3.04 -9.28 22.45
N LEU A 62 -4.31 -9.52 22.69
CA LEU A 62 -5.36 -9.56 21.68
C LEU A 62 -6.05 -8.19 21.64
N ILE A 63 -6.02 -7.58 20.49
CA ILE A 63 -6.63 -6.26 20.23
C ILE A 63 -7.67 -6.39 19.12
N PRO A 64 -8.64 -5.45 19.02
CA PRO A 64 -9.43 -5.33 17.79
C PRO A 64 -8.54 -5.16 16.57
N GLY A 65 -8.93 -5.73 15.44
CA GLY A 65 -8.21 -5.56 14.20
C GLY A 65 -8.12 -4.08 13.80
N LEU A 66 -6.98 -3.68 13.25
CA LEU A 66 -6.73 -2.29 12.88
C LEU A 66 -7.53 -1.91 11.63
N TRP A 67 -8.05 -0.68 11.61
CA TRP A 67 -8.69 -0.08 10.45
C TRP A 67 -7.92 1.15 10.01
N ASP A 68 -7.65 1.24 8.71
CA ASP A 68 -7.20 2.50 8.11
C ASP A 68 -8.44 3.26 7.63
N HIS A 69 -8.77 4.32 8.35
CA HIS A 69 -9.99 5.12 8.11
C HIS A 69 -9.83 6.18 7.02
N HIS A 70 -8.64 6.31 6.40
CA HIS A 70 -8.40 7.28 5.34
C HIS A 70 -7.24 6.85 4.45
N VAL A 71 -7.52 6.15 3.38
CA VAL A 71 -6.52 5.74 2.41
C VAL A 71 -6.99 6.01 0.98
N HIS A 72 -6.10 6.51 0.14
CA HIS A 72 -6.23 6.52 -1.32
C HIS A 72 -5.57 5.24 -1.83
N THR A 73 -6.35 4.17 -1.92
CA THR A 73 -5.83 2.80 -2.00
C THR A 73 -4.97 2.57 -3.24
N VAL A 74 -5.42 2.99 -4.41
CA VAL A 74 -4.64 2.83 -5.66
C VAL A 74 -3.38 3.68 -5.62
N SER A 75 -3.49 4.94 -5.17
CA SER A 75 -2.34 5.83 -5.06
C SER A 75 -1.28 5.28 -4.09
N ALA A 76 -1.69 4.80 -2.93
CA ALA A 76 -0.81 4.17 -1.94
C ALA A 76 -0.16 2.90 -2.50
N ALA A 77 -0.93 2.05 -3.20
CA ALA A 77 -0.44 0.82 -3.79
C ALA A 77 0.62 1.07 -4.88
N LEU A 78 0.37 2.01 -5.78
CA LEU A 78 1.32 2.39 -6.82
C LEU A 78 2.57 3.06 -6.26
N THR A 79 2.41 3.93 -5.24
CA THR A 79 3.54 4.58 -4.56
C THR A 79 4.44 3.54 -3.87
N ARG A 80 3.86 2.53 -3.26
CA ARG A 80 4.60 1.43 -2.63
C ARG A 80 5.46 0.63 -3.62
N GLN A 81 5.12 0.61 -4.89
CA GLN A 81 5.90 -0.08 -5.92
C GLN A 81 7.16 0.68 -6.34
N ARG A 82 7.25 1.97 -6.02
CA ARG A 82 8.38 2.83 -6.35
C ARG A 82 9.57 2.53 -5.45
N GLU A 83 10.77 2.68 -6.00
CA GLU A 83 12.00 2.54 -5.21
C GLU A 83 12.13 3.70 -4.22
N PRO A 84 12.32 3.44 -2.92
CA PRO A 84 12.42 4.51 -1.92
C PRO A 84 13.78 5.20 -2.02
N LEU A 85 13.78 6.51 -2.25
CA LEU A 85 14.99 7.33 -2.38
C LEU A 85 15.21 8.31 -1.22
N GLY A 86 14.39 8.23 -0.17
CA GLY A 86 14.52 9.13 0.98
C GLY A 86 15.84 9.02 1.76
N GLY A 87 16.54 7.89 1.61
CA GLY A 87 17.88 7.66 2.17
C GLY A 87 19.03 7.96 1.22
N ALA A 88 18.76 8.48 0.01
CA ALA A 88 19.84 8.82 -0.92
C ALA A 88 20.57 10.09 -0.46
N GLU A 89 21.88 9.99 -0.27
CA GLU A 89 22.74 11.04 0.28
C GLU A 89 23.39 11.93 -0.80
N SER A 90 23.25 11.53 -2.08
CA SER A 90 23.78 12.27 -3.22
C SER A 90 23.05 11.90 -4.51
N ALA A 91 23.21 12.66 -5.59
CA ALA A 91 22.69 12.34 -6.90
C ALA A 91 23.28 11.02 -7.43
N HIS A 92 24.59 10.81 -7.26
CA HIS A 92 25.24 9.54 -7.59
C HIS A 92 24.65 8.37 -6.80
N HIS A 93 24.37 8.52 -5.50
CA HIS A 93 23.78 7.47 -4.69
C HIS A 93 22.36 7.15 -5.15
N ALA A 94 21.54 8.16 -5.45
CA ALA A 94 20.20 7.96 -6.02
C ALA A 94 20.24 7.23 -7.37
N ALA A 95 21.13 7.65 -8.28
CA ALA A 95 21.33 6.97 -9.57
C ALA A 95 21.80 5.51 -9.39
N HIS A 96 22.70 5.26 -8.43
CA HIS A 96 23.16 3.91 -8.11
C HIS A 96 22.02 3.02 -7.59
N ILE A 97 21.18 3.50 -6.67
CA ILE A 97 19.99 2.78 -6.21
C ILE A 97 19.10 2.42 -7.40
N MET A 98 18.87 3.37 -8.31
CA MET A 98 18.01 3.16 -9.48
C MET A 98 18.61 2.16 -10.49
N SER A 99 19.92 1.94 -10.49
CA SER A 99 20.57 0.97 -11.39
C SER A 99 20.08 -0.47 -11.20
N SER A 100 19.67 -0.82 -9.97
CA SER A 100 19.16 -2.14 -9.59
C SER A 100 17.68 -2.14 -9.20
N ALA A 101 17.01 -0.98 -9.27
CA ALA A 101 15.60 -0.85 -8.92
C ALA A 101 14.72 -1.78 -9.77
N ARG A 102 13.65 -2.29 -9.18
CA ARG A 102 12.71 -3.20 -9.83
C ARG A 102 12.08 -2.54 -11.06
N LEU A 103 11.95 -3.32 -12.14
CA LEU A 103 11.13 -2.93 -13.28
C LEU A 103 9.65 -3.00 -12.90
N LEU A 104 8.96 -1.90 -13.13
CA LEU A 104 7.50 -1.83 -13.02
C LEU A 104 6.85 -2.21 -14.35
N GLY A 105 5.55 -2.35 -14.35
CA GLY A 105 4.76 -2.52 -15.57
C GLY A 105 5.19 -1.52 -16.65
N ARG A 106 5.09 -1.89 -17.91
CA ARG A 106 5.57 -1.10 -19.05
C ARG A 106 7.10 -0.97 -19.17
N GLY A 107 7.90 -1.74 -18.39
CA GLY A 107 9.35 -1.78 -18.48
C GLY A 107 10.06 -0.49 -18.05
N ILE A 108 9.55 0.16 -17.01
CA ILE A 108 10.11 1.41 -16.45
C ILE A 108 10.63 1.21 -15.05
N ARG A 109 11.50 2.10 -14.60
CA ARG A 109 11.88 2.25 -13.18
C ARG A 109 11.37 3.57 -12.63
N VAL A 110 10.80 3.52 -11.43
CA VAL A 110 10.32 4.72 -10.74
C VAL A 110 10.83 4.72 -9.32
N GLY A 111 11.56 5.75 -8.96
CA GLY A 111 11.98 6.06 -7.60
C GLY A 111 11.19 7.24 -7.04
N ALA A 112 11.10 7.36 -5.72
CA ALA A 112 10.41 8.47 -5.08
C ALA A 112 11.03 8.87 -3.75
N GLY A 113 10.93 10.15 -3.43
CA GLY A 113 11.28 10.69 -2.12
C GLY A 113 12.71 11.21 -2.02
N PHE A 114 13.43 11.42 -3.12
CA PHE A 114 14.73 12.07 -3.06
C PHE A 114 14.63 13.55 -2.64
N ARG A 115 15.74 14.11 -2.17
CA ARG A 115 15.82 15.49 -1.67
C ARG A 115 17.12 16.13 -2.13
N ASP A 116 17.17 16.54 -3.39
CA ASP A 116 18.36 17.11 -4.04
C ASP A 116 18.92 18.35 -3.34
N ALA A 117 18.07 19.15 -2.69
CA ALA A 117 18.51 20.34 -1.94
C ALA A 117 19.51 20.04 -0.81
N PHE A 118 19.62 18.79 -0.38
CA PHE A 118 20.58 18.37 0.67
C PHE A 118 21.79 17.63 0.11
N TRP A 119 21.89 17.45 -1.21
CA TRP A 119 22.96 16.69 -1.81
C TRP A 119 24.22 17.53 -2.03
N PRO A 120 25.40 16.92 -1.91
CA PRO A 120 26.67 17.60 -2.17
C PRO A 120 27.00 17.75 -3.66
N ASP A 121 26.28 17.01 -4.53
CA ASP A 121 26.43 16.97 -5.98
C ASP A 121 25.10 17.30 -6.67
N GLU A 122 25.18 17.83 -7.89
CA GLU A 122 23.99 18.17 -8.66
C GLU A 122 23.55 17.00 -9.54
N PRO A 123 22.23 16.72 -9.66
CA PRO A 123 21.72 15.75 -10.62
C PRO A 123 22.06 16.13 -12.06
N THR A 124 22.51 15.16 -12.83
CA THR A 124 22.73 15.34 -14.29
C THR A 124 22.09 14.21 -15.09
N LEU A 125 21.70 14.52 -16.32
CA LEU A 125 21.18 13.55 -17.28
C LEU A 125 22.19 12.42 -17.52
N GLU A 126 23.46 12.79 -17.75
CA GLU A 126 24.56 11.84 -18.00
C GLU A 126 24.74 10.84 -16.86
N MET A 127 24.68 11.32 -15.61
CA MET A 127 24.81 10.48 -14.42
C MET A 127 23.71 9.42 -14.36
N LEU A 128 22.47 9.82 -14.62
CA LEU A 128 21.34 8.89 -14.57
C LEU A 128 21.37 7.93 -15.78
N ASP A 129 21.77 8.40 -16.96
CA ASP A 129 21.96 7.56 -18.14
C ASP A 129 23.04 6.50 -17.92
N ALA A 130 24.16 6.88 -17.33
CA ALA A 130 25.25 5.95 -17.02
C ALA A 130 24.82 4.84 -16.07
N ALA A 131 23.95 5.16 -15.10
CA ALA A 131 23.48 4.19 -14.11
C ALA A 131 22.33 3.29 -14.61
N THR A 132 21.45 3.80 -15.47
CA THR A 132 20.19 3.14 -15.81
C THR A 132 20.06 2.74 -17.29
N GLY A 133 20.97 3.23 -18.13
CA GLY A 133 21.07 2.90 -19.56
C GLY A 133 19.79 3.24 -20.33
N THR A 134 19.31 2.29 -21.10
CA THR A 134 18.13 2.46 -21.98
C THR A 134 16.80 2.18 -21.30
N ILE A 135 16.78 1.93 -20.00
CA ILE A 135 15.55 1.71 -19.25
C ILE A 135 14.96 3.06 -18.84
N PRO A 136 13.74 3.43 -19.30
CA PRO A 136 13.10 4.68 -18.89
C PRO A 136 13.01 4.76 -17.38
N THR A 137 13.67 5.76 -16.79
CA THR A 137 13.82 5.89 -15.34
C THR A 137 13.38 7.28 -14.88
N TYR A 138 12.58 7.31 -13.83
CA TYR A 138 11.95 8.49 -13.27
C TYR A 138 12.20 8.53 -11.77
N LEU A 139 12.72 9.64 -11.25
CA LEU A 139 12.88 9.86 -9.82
C LEU A 139 12.01 11.06 -9.41
N ILE A 140 11.04 10.82 -8.53
CA ILE A 140 10.11 11.84 -8.05
C ILE A 140 10.66 12.41 -6.74
N ASN A 141 10.79 13.74 -6.67
CA ASN A 141 11.25 14.43 -5.46
C ASN A 141 10.23 14.27 -4.30
N ALA A 142 10.71 14.38 -3.08
CA ALA A 142 9.89 14.34 -1.86
C ALA A 142 8.88 15.49 -1.79
N ASP A 143 9.20 16.64 -2.38
CA ASP A 143 8.31 17.80 -2.46
C ASP A 143 7.23 17.69 -3.54
N LEU A 144 7.34 16.69 -4.43
CA LEU A 144 6.46 16.43 -5.58
C LEU A 144 6.51 17.50 -6.69
N HIS A 145 7.35 18.54 -6.56
CA HIS A 145 7.48 19.64 -7.52
C HIS A 145 8.55 19.41 -8.58
N SER A 146 9.33 18.34 -8.46
CA SER A 146 10.35 18.01 -9.45
C SER A 146 10.46 16.50 -9.70
N VAL A 147 10.84 16.16 -10.94
CA VAL A 147 11.11 14.77 -11.37
C VAL A 147 12.39 14.77 -12.17
N TRP A 148 13.32 13.90 -11.79
CA TRP A 148 14.58 13.68 -12.52
C TRP A 148 14.41 12.49 -13.46
N LEU A 149 14.68 12.69 -14.75
CA LEU A 149 14.52 11.71 -15.82
C LEU A 149 15.83 11.41 -16.49
N ASN A 150 15.99 10.16 -16.96
CA ASN A 150 17.06 9.80 -17.90
C ASN A 150 16.63 10.03 -19.36
N SER A 151 17.59 9.94 -20.30
CA SER A 151 17.34 10.15 -21.74
C SER A 151 16.28 9.19 -22.29
N ALA A 152 16.25 7.95 -21.82
CA ALA A 152 15.26 6.96 -22.25
C ALA A 152 13.84 7.34 -21.80
N ALA A 153 13.69 7.94 -20.62
CA ALA A 153 12.40 8.45 -20.15
C ALA A 153 11.96 9.67 -20.98
N PHE A 154 12.85 10.62 -21.26
CA PHE A 154 12.56 11.76 -22.14
C PHE A 154 12.10 11.32 -23.53
N ALA A 155 12.81 10.36 -24.13
CA ALA A 155 12.44 9.80 -25.43
C ALA A 155 11.06 9.13 -25.39
N ARG A 156 10.78 8.37 -24.34
CA ARG A 156 9.47 7.71 -24.14
C ARG A 156 8.33 8.70 -24.03
N GLU A 157 8.51 9.78 -23.27
CA GLU A 157 7.50 10.82 -23.05
C GLU A 157 7.39 11.81 -24.23
N GLN A 158 8.30 11.70 -25.22
CA GLN A 158 8.37 12.58 -26.40
C GLN A 158 8.58 14.06 -26.02
N ILE A 159 9.39 14.31 -24.99
CA ILE A 159 9.79 15.64 -24.54
C ILE A 159 11.29 15.82 -24.60
N THR A 160 11.70 17.08 -24.79
CA THR A 160 13.13 17.43 -24.82
C THR A 160 13.59 17.78 -23.39
N PRO A 161 14.78 17.30 -22.95
CA PRO A 161 15.36 17.75 -21.70
C PRO A 161 15.49 19.28 -21.65
N PRO A 162 15.08 19.94 -20.57
CA PRO A 162 15.15 21.41 -20.48
C PRO A 162 16.59 21.91 -20.37
N ASP A 163 17.47 21.11 -19.79
CA ASP A 163 18.89 21.39 -19.58
C ASP A 163 19.68 20.09 -19.32
N ALA A 164 20.95 20.21 -18.97
CA ALA A 164 21.85 19.08 -18.69
C ALA A 164 21.52 18.34 -17.37
N SER A 165 20.67 18.87 -16.51
CA SER A 165 20.27 18.18 -15.29
C SER A 165 19.31 17.01 -15.55
N GLY A 166 18.49 17.10 -16.59
CA GLY A 166 17.38 16.17 -16.79
C GLY A 166 16.24 16.33 -15.77
N MET A 167 16.18 17.47 -15.09
CA MET A 167 15.19 17.76 -14.06
C MET A 167 14.02 18.54 -14.66
N LEU A 168 12.82 17.97 -14.58
CA LEU A 168 11.58 18.70 -14.81
C LEU A 168 11.12 19.32 -13.51
N ARG A 169 10.52 20.52 -13.57
CA ARG A 169 10.00 21.24 -12.40
C ARG A 169 8.58 21.72 -12.68
N GLU A 170 7.78 21.88 -11.61
CA GLU A 170 6.42 22.39 -11.60
C GLU A 170 5.50 21.65 -12.58
N GLU A 171 4.76 22.33 -13.43
CA GLU A 171 3.73 21.73 -14.30
C GLU A 171 4.26 20.56 -15.17
N PRO A 172 5.44 20.63 -15.81
CA PRO A 172 6.05 19.47 -16.48
C PRO A 172 6.27 18.26 -15.56
N ALA A 173 6.67 18.48 -14.31
CA ALA A 173 6.85 17.41 -13.33
C ALA A 173 5.50 16.82 -12.88
N PHE A 174 4.50 17.66 -12.68
CA PHE A 174 3.15 17.22 -12.33
C PHE A 174 2.53 16.37 -13.44
N GLU A 175 2.74 16.75 -14.72
CA GLU A 175 2.24 15.97 -15.85
C GLU A 175 2.88 14.56 -15.89
N ILE A 176 4.19 14.46 -15.71
CA ILE A 176 4.88 13.15 -15.62
C ILE A 176 4.33 12.33 -14.45
N THR A 177 4.17 12.94 -13.29
CA THR A 177 3.64 12.26 -12.10
C THR A 177 2.23 11.73 -12.33
N ARG A 178 1.37 12.51 -13.01
CA ARG A 178 0.01 12.06 -13.41
C ARG A 178 0.06 10.87 -14.37
N ARG A 179 0.95 10.91 -15.39
CA ARG A 179 1.13 9.78 -16.33
C ARG A 179 1.65 8.51 -15.65
N LEU A 180 2.55 8.65 -14.70
CA LEU A 180 3.06 7.52 -13.90
C LEU A 180 1.99 6.93 -12.97
N ALA A 181 1.05 7.76 -12.50
CA ALA A 181 -0.08 7.33 -11.69
C ALA A 181 -1.21 6.68 -12.52
N ALA A 182 -1.23 6.87 -13.84
CA ALA A 182 -2.22 6.27 -14.74
C ALA A 182 -1.87 4.79 -14.99
N ALA A 183 -2.26 3.92 -14.08
CA ALA A 183 -2.13 2.46 -14.22
C ALA A 183 -3.32 1.89 -15.01
N SER A 184 -3.08 0.78 -15.72
CA SER A 184 -4.20 -0.02 -16.22
C SER A 184 -5.02 -0.58 -15.04
N PRO A 185 -6.31 -0.92 -15.23
CA PRO A 185 -7.09 -1.55 -14.17
C PRO A 185 -6.42 -2.80 -13.59
N ASP A 186 -5.82 -3.64 -14.42
CA ASP A 186 -5.16 -4.88 -14.00
C ASP A 186 -3.90 -4.60 -13.17
N ASP A 187 -3.07 -3.63 -13.59
CA ASP A 187 -1.88 -3.22 -12.83
C ASP A 187 -2.28 -2.61 -11.47
N ALA A 188 -3.32 -1.79 -11.45
CA ALA A 188 -3.85 -1.20 -10.22
C ALA A 188 -4.40 -2.28 -9.28
N ASP A 189 -5.15 -3.26 -9.81
CA ASP A 189 -5.73 -4.35 -9.00
C ASP A 189 -4.63 -5.26 -8.42
N ALA A 190 -3.61 -5.57 -9.20
CA ALA A 190 -2.45 -6.33 -8.71
C ALA A 190 -1.68 -5.57 -7.60
N ALA A 191 -1.47 -4.26 -7.78
CA ALA A 191 -0.82 -3.41 -6.78
C ALA A 191 -1.64 -3.32 -5.48
N VAL A 192 -2.96 -3.15 -5.59
CA VAL A 192 -3.88 -3.11 -4.44
C VAL A 192 -3.90 -4.45 -3.70
N ALA A 193 -3.93 -5.57 -4.41
CA ALA A 193 -3.84 -6.88 -3.78
C ALA A 193 -2.54 -7.09 -3.01
N ASP A 194 -1.41 -6.58 -3.53
CA ASP A 194 -0.13 -6.62 -2.84
C ASP A 194 -0.12 -5.72 -1.59
N LEU A 195 -0.60 -4.48 -1.70
CA LEU A 195 -0.75 -3.57 -0.56
C LEU A 195 -1.61 -4.21 0.54
N ALA A 196 -2.75 -4.81 0.17
CA ALA A 196 -3.68 -5.43 1.11
C ALA A 196 -3.04 -6.58 1.88
N ARG A 197 -2.30 -7.47 1.21
CA ARG A 197 -1.55 -8.56 1.89
C ARG A 197 -0.54 -8.00 2.90
N HIS A 198 0.18 -6.94 2.56
CA HIS A 198 1.14 -6.32 3.47
C HIS A 198 0.47 -5.61 4.65
N ALA A 199 -0.70 -5.01 4.44
CA ALA A 199 -1.50 -4.40 5.49
C ALA A 199 -2.04 -5.48 6.44
N ALA A 200 -2.62 -6.56 5.90
CA ALA A 200 -3.12 -7.70 6.67
C ALA A 200 -2.03 -8.34 7.53
N ALA A 201 -0.81 -8.51 6.99
CA ALA A 201 0.34 -9.03 7.74
C ALA A 201 0.76 -8.14 8.94
N ARG A 202 0.26 -6.91 9.01
CA ARG A 202 0.46 -5.97 10.13
C ARG A 202 -0.76 -5.81 11.04
N GLY A 203 -1.79 -6.65 10.84
CA GLY A 203 -3.02 -6.61 11.65
C GLY A 203 -4.07 -5.63 11.17
N VAL A 204 -3.93 -5.04 9.99
CA VAL A 204 -5.01 -4.27 9.36
C VAL A 204 -6.05 -5.25 8.83
N VAL A 205 -7.29 -5.08 9.24
CA VAL A 205 -8.42 -5.94 8.85
C VAL A 205 -9.41 -5.24 7.94
N GLY A 206 -9.32 -3.91 7.83
CA GLY A 206 -10.22 -3.13 6.99
C GLY A 206 -9.68 -1.76 6.65
N ILE A 207 -10.23 -1.18 5.59
CA ILE A 207 -9.88 0.15 5.08
C ILE A 207 -11.13 0.93 4.71
N ILE A 208 -11.04 2.27 4.79
CA ILE A 208 -11.98 3.18 4.14
C ILE A 208 -11.25 3.83 2.97
N ASP A 209 -11.58 3.38 1.75
CA ASP A 209 -10.98 3.88 0.52
C ASP A 209 -11.60 5.21 0.09
N LEU A 210 -10.77 6.22 -0.04
CA LEU A 210 -11.15 7.57 -0.44
C LEU A 210 -10.54 7.99 -1.79
N ASP A 211 -10.17 7.04 -2.64
CA ASP A 211 -9.73 7.36 -3.99
C ASP A 211 -10.76 8.24 -4.71
N MET A 212 -10.29 9.30 -5.39
CA MET A 212 -11.13 10.29 -6.06
C MET A 212 -11.66 9.76 -7.41
N ALA A 213 -12.21 8.55 -7.39
CA ALA A 213 -12.72 7.83 -8.55
C ALA A 213 -14.06 7.16 -8.24
N TRP A 214 -14.66 6.49 -9.24
CA TRP A 214 -15.83 5.65 -9.00
C TRP A 214 -15.40 4.29 -8.43
N ASN A 215 -15.31 4.22 -7.10
CA ASN A 215 -14.76 3.07 -6.37
C ASN A 215 -15.64 1.82 -6.44
N ALA A 216 -16.95 1.98 -6.58
CA ALA A 216 -17.90 0.86 -6.55
C ALA A 216 -17.61 -0.21 -7.62
N ASP A 217 -17.34 0.20 -8.87
CA ASP A 217 -17.06 -0.75 -9.95
C ASP A 217 -15.68 -1.40 -9.78
N SER A 218 -14.68 -0.65 -9.33
CA SER A 218 -13.35 -1.18 -9.06
C SER A 218 -13.35 -2.21 -7.94
N TRP A 219 -14.04 -1.93 -6.83
CA TRP A 219 -14.14 -2.88 -5.72
C TRP A 219 -15.03 -4.08 -6.07
N SER A 220 -16.13 -3.88 -6.83
CA SER A 220 -16.93 -5.00 -7.32
C SER A 220 -16.10 -5.97 -8.18
N ARG A 221 -15.24 -5.43 -9.07
CA ARG A 221 -14.35 -6.23 -9.92
C ARG A 221 -13.31 -6.98 -9.07
N ARG A 222 -12.65 -6.31 -8.11
CA ARG A 222 -11.65 -6.92 -7.22
C ARG A 222 -12.25 -8.05 -6.37
N VAL A 223 -13.43 -7.83 -5.80
CA VAL A 223 -14.14 -8.86 -5.02
C VAL A 223 -14.54 -10.04 -5.90
N ALA A 224 -15.05 -9.79 -7.11
CA ALA A 224 -15.37 -10.84 -8.07
C ALA A 224 -14.12 -11.64 -8.51
N ALA A 225 -12.95 -11.01 -8.52
CA ALA A 225 -11.66 -11.66 -8.76
C ALA A 225 -11.07 -12.38 -7.54
N GLY A 226 -11.76 -12.40 -6.39
CA GLY A 226 -11.35 -13.11 -5.19
C GLY A 226 -10.57 -12.28 -4.16
N PHE A 227 -10.71 -10.96 -4.19
CA PHE A 227 -10.15 -10.11 -3.12
C PHE A 227 -10.87 -10.36 -1.80
N ASP A 228 -10.14 -10.84 -0.80
CA ASP A 228 -10.64 -11.22 0.54
C ASP A 228 -9.72 -10.81 1.70
N SER A 229 -8.60 -10.15 1.39
CA SER A 229 -7.54 -9.85 2.37
C SER A 229 -7.94 -8.80 3.40
N LEU A 230 -8.83 -7.87 3.05
CA LEU A 230 -9.31 -6.80 3.92
C LEU A 230 -10.82 -6.60 3.72
N ARG A 231 -11.50 -6.12 4.75
CA ARG A 231 -12.81 -5.50 4.62
C ARG A 231 -12.65 -4.12 4.00
N VAL A 232 -13.54 -3.76 3.10
CA VAL A 232 -13.47 -2.50 2.40
C VAL A 232 -14.78 -1.74 2.52
N GLU A 233 -14.68 -0.53 3.02
CA GLU A 233 -15.66 0.51 2.85
C GLU A 233 -15.07 1.56 1.93
N PHE A 234 -15.88 2.32 1.21
CA PHE A 234 -15.39 3.40 0.38
C PHE A 234 -16.29 4.62 0.45
N GLY A 235 -15.65 5.77 0.44
CA GLY A 235 -16.32 7.05 0.34
C GLY A 235 -16.70 7.36 -1.09
N THR A 236 -17.68 8.27 -1.26
CA THR A 236 -17.98 8.88 -2.55
C THR A 236 -17.94 10.40 -2.44
N TYR A 237 -17.49 11.02 -3.52
CA TYR A 237 -17.47 12.48 -3.62
C TYR A 237 -18.81 13.01 -4.16
N PRO A 238 -19.11 14.31 -4.03
CA PRO A 238 -20.40 14.86 -4.48
C PRO A 238 -20.74 14.58 -5.93
N SER A 239 -19.75 14.59 -6.83
CA SER A 239 -19.97 14.36 -8.26
C SER A 239 -20.60 13.01 -8.60
N PRO A 240 -20.16 11.86 -8.08
CA PRO A 240 -20.79 10.56 -8.34
C PRO A 240 -21.90 10.19 -7.34
N LEU A 241 -22.28 11.06 -6.41
CA LEU A 241 -23.25 10.73 -5.34
C LEU A 241 -24.60 10.31 -5.89
N SER A 242 -25.13 10.99 -6.91
CA SER A 242 -26.40 10.64 -7.57
C SER A 242 -26.38 9.21 -8.09
N ARG A 243 -25.26 8.81 -8.75
CA ARG A 243 -25.07 7.43 -9.25
C ARG A 243 -25.06 6.41 -8.11
N LEU A 244 -24.47 6.75 -6.97
CA LEU A 244 -24.44 5.86 -5.80
C LEU A 244 -25.86 5.61 -5.24
N ILE A 245 -26.66 6.68 -5.10
CA ILE A 245 -28.03 6.59 -4.65
C ILE A 245 -28.90 5.76 -5.60
N GLU A 246 -28.78 5.96 -6.92
CA GLU A 246 -29.50 5.21 -7.95
C GLU A 246 -29.16 3.71 -7.95
N THR A 247 -27.92 3.35 -7.63
CA THR A 247 -27.48 1.96 -7.58
C THR A 247 -27.79 1.25 -6.26
N GLY A 248 -28.30 1.98 -5.24
CA GLY A 248 -28.64 1.44 -3.93
C GLY A 248 -27.42 0.95 -3.12
N ARG A 249 -26.28 1.53 -3.35
CA ARG A 249 -25.00 1.18 -2.70
C ARG A 249 -24.53 2.23 -1.73
#